data_396a5d9374aa1f727a3b40d97f707d8e
#
_entry.id   396a5d9374aa1f727a3b40d97f707d8e
#
_cell.length_a   1.000
_cell.length_b   1.000
_cell.length_c   1.000
_cell.angle_alpha   90.00
_cell.angle_beta   90.00
_cell.angle_gamma   90.00
#
_symmetry.space_group_name_H-M   'P 1'
#
loop_
_entity.id
_entity.type
_entity.pdbx_description
1 polymer ?
#
loop_
_entity_poly.entity_id
_entity_poly.type
_entity_poly.pdbx_seq_one_letter_code
_entity_poly.pdbx_strand_id
1 'polypeptide(L)'
;MTTVGRLLWALLMLLASNVQAADKIRYCDYPVYPPISWSDGKQVRGLAPSVVRQLFGQLGYEVEIVVLGNWKRCLLDVAEGRVDVVLAYSTAQREQSMLFSSVPVLREEVALFINRQHPVKFEQLQDLAHYRGGLLFGESYGLAFDRMVAQHNNIEWVASSRQNFGKLIRGRIDFITQERRTGELYVETLPGAQDIVALPKALSVDYLRVAVSRRSPLSAHMPQIDAQLQRMVDAGDIQRLLNESEVIYRDMINLPANAQ
;
A
#
# COMPACT_ATOMS: atom_id res chain seq x y z
N MET A 1 62.68 10.67 13.83
CA MET A 1 61.23 10.74 13.68
C MET A 1 60.69 11.45 14.91
N THR A 2 60.31 12.70 14.72
CA THR A 2 60.02 13.65 15.78
C THR A 2 58.66 13.35 16.44
N THR A 3 58.55 13.59 17.73
CA THR A 3 57.34 13.44 18.58
C THR A 3 56.08 14.08 18.00
N VAL A 4 56.23 15.13 17.18
CA VAL A 4 55.15 15.81 16.45
C VAL A 4 54.46 14.91 15.39
N GLY A 5 55.24 14.07 14.70
CA GLY A 5 54.69 13.13 13.70
C GLY A 5 53.80 12.03 14.32
N ARG A 6 54.12 11.62 15.56
CA ARG A 6 53.34 10.61 16.28
C ARG A 6 52.01 11.15 16.81
N LEU A 7 51.93 12.41 17.19
CA LEU A 7 50.72 13.10 17.61
C LEU A 7 49.76 13.35 16.44
N LEU A 8 50.26 13.69 15.25
CA LEU A 8 49.42 13.86 14.06
C LEU A 8 48.81 12.52 13.59
N TRP A 9 49.53 11.41 13.68
CA TRP A 9 49.00 10.09 13.35
C TRP A 9 47.95 9.60 14.34
N ALA A 10 48.09 9.91 15.63
CA ALA A 10 47.08 9.61 16.65
C ALA A 10 45.81 10.44 16.49
N LEU A 11 45.92 11.71 16.03
CA LEU A 11 44.76 12.56 15.78
C LEU A 11 43.98 12.15 14.51
N LEU A 12 44.68 11.63 13.47
CA LEU A 12 44.00 11.09 12.27
C LEU A 12 43.25 9.78 12.53
N MET A 13 43.66 8.96 13.49
CA MET A 13 42.95 7.74 13.87
C MET A 13 41.67 8.00 14.71
N LEU A 14 41.56 9.14 15.36
CA LEU A 14 40.39 9.54 16.12
C LEU A 14 39.23 10.08 15.24
N LEU A 15 39.52 10.37 13.96
CA LEU A 15 38.53 10.78 12.95
C LEU A 15 38.01 9.62 12.11
N ALA A 16 38.35 8.37 12.45
CA ALA A 16 37.62 7.21 11.93
C ALA A 16 36.19 7.27 12.49
N SER A 17 35.36 8.12 11.87
CA SER A 17 33.93 8.15 12.07
C SER A 17 33.44 6.71 11.95
N ASN A 18 32.87 6.17 13.02
CA ASN A 18 32.11 4.94 12.95
C ASN A 18 30.99 5.18 11.93
N VAL A 19 31.24 4.83 10.67
CA VAL A 19 30.18 4.65 9.69
C VAL A 19 29.44 3.41 10.17
N GLN A 20 28.49 3.63 11.07
CA GLN A 20 27.55 2.59 11.48
C GLN A 20 26.74 2.26 10.24
N ALA A 21 26.85 1.04 9.75
CA ALA A 21 25.98 0.58 8.67
C ALA A 21 24.55 0.80 9.12
N ALA A 22 23.74 1.42 8.28
CA ALA A 22 22.32 1.62 8.59
C ALA A 22 21.67 0.24 8.80
N ASP A 23 20.93 0.11 9.90
CA ASP A 23 20.16 -1.10 10.15
C ASP A 23 19.17 -1.31 9.01
N LYS A 24 19.09 -2.54 8.50
CA LYS A 24 18.24 -2.88 7.37
C LYS A 24 16.88 -3.35 7.85
N ILE A 25 15.82 -2.80 7.26
CA ILE A 25 14.45 -3.23 7.50
C ILE A 25 13.81 -3.77 6.23
N ARG A 26 12.92 -4.74 6.37
CA ARG A 26 12.20 -5.36 5.27
C ARG A 26 10.77 -4.81 5.20
N TYR A 27 10.47 -4.15 4.10
CA TYR A 27 9.13 -3.67 3.78
C TYR A 27 8.50 -4.56 2.71
N CYS A 28 7.38 -5.22 3.02
CA CYS A 28 6.63 -5.96 2.01
C CYS A 28 5.67 -5.05 1.28
N ASP A 29 5.76 -5.09 -0.05
CA ASP A 29 4.85 -4.41 -0.95
C ASP A 29 4.10 -5.41 -1.83
N TYR A 30 2.89 -5.01 -2.24
CA TYR A 30 2.08 -5.71 -3.22
C TYR A 30 1.75 -4.73 -4.36
N PRO A 31 2.64 -4.63 -5.38
CA PRO A 31 2.67 -3.52 -6.32
C PRO A 31 1.67 -3.70 -7.47
N VAL A 32 0.36 -3.63 -7.18
CA VAL A 32 -0.73 -3.86 -8.14
C VAL A 32 -1.84 -2.82 -8.07
N TYR A 33 -1.67 -1.73 -7.31
CA TYR A 33 -2.69 -0.69 -7.19
C TYR A 33 -2.10 0.74 -7.24
N PRO A 34 -1.83 1.20 -8.45
CA PRO A 34 -1.34 2.58 -8.67
C PRO A 34 -2.40 3.62 -8.26
N PRO A 35 -2.02 4.82 -7.84
CA PRO A 35 -0.64 5.34 -7.77
C PRO A 35 0.03 5.00 -6.42
N ILE A 36 -0.60 4.17 -5.60
CA ILE A 36 -0.10 3.83 -4.25
C ILE A 36 1.09 2.89 -4.36
N SER A 37 0.97 1.82 -5.15
CA SER A 37 2.07 0.91 -5.42
C SER A 37 1.90 0.18 -6.75
N TRP A 38 2.95 0.17 -7.58
CA TRP A 38 3.00 -0.60 -8.82
C TRP A 38 4.42 -1.00 -9.18
N SER A 39 4.56 -1.97 -10.09
CA SER A 39 5.86 -2.34 -10.68
C SER A 39 5.98 -1.74 -12.09
N ASP A 40 7.13 -1.14 -12.39
CA ASP A 40 7.51 -0.73 -13.75
C ASP A 40 8.32 -1.82 -14.49
N GLY A 41 8.37 -3.03 -13.94
CA GLY A 41 9.16 -4.15 -14.47
C GLY A 41 10.62 -4.19 -13.94
N LYS A 42 11.11 -3.10 -13.34
CA LYS A 42 12.46 -2.99 -12.78
C LYS A 42 12.44 -2.79 -11.27
N GLN A 43 11.50 -2.01 -10.78
CA GLN A 43 11.39 -1.66 -9.36
C GLN A 43 9.94 -1.40 -8.96
N VAL A 44 9.70 -1.42 -7.65
CA VAL A 44 8.44 -1.01 -7.06
C VAL A 44 8.42 0.52 -6.93
N ARG A 45 7.38 1.14 -7.44
CA ARG A 45 7.12 2.59 -7.44
C ARG A 45 5.80 2.90 -6.76
N GLY A 46 5.60 4.18 -6.45
CA GLY A 46 4.35 4.68 -5.89
C GLY A 46 4.52 5.43 -4.58
N LEU A 47 3.38 5.91 -4.06
CA LEU A 47 3.34 6.59 -2.76
C LEU A 47 3.91 5.70 -1.65
N ALA A 48 3.45 4.44 -1.55
CA ALA A 48 3.78 3.56 -0.44
C ALA A 48 5.29 3.30 -0.30
N PRO A 49 6.01 2.80 -1.34
CA PRO A 49 7.45 2.61 -1.24
C PRO A 49 8.22 3.94 -1.05
N SER A 50 7.71 5.06 -1.58
CA SER A 50 8.34 6.38 -1.40
C SER A 50 8.23 6.88 0.03
N VAL A 51 7.05 6.76 0.65
CA VAL A 51 6.83 7.10 2.05
C VAL A 51 7.71 6.25 2.96
N VAL A 52 7.74 4.93 2.74
CA VAL A 52 8.53 4.02 3.58
C VAL A 52 10.03 4.34 3.47
N ARG A 53 10.56 4.55 2.26
CA ARG A 53 11.96 4.93 2.08
C ARG A 53 12.29 6.26 2.74
N GLN A 54 11.45 7.28 2.57
CA GLN A 54 11.70 8.61 3.17
C GLN A 54 11.59 8.53 4.69
N LEU A 55 10.52 7.94 5.23
CA LEU A 55 10.28 7.81 6.66
C LEU A 55 11.41 7.09 7.37
N PHE A 56 11.72 5.88 6.93
CA PHE A 56 12.73 5.06 7.59
C PHE A 56 14.15 5.49 7.27
N GLY A 57 14.41 6.05 6.09
CA GLY A 57 15.69 6.67 5.78
C GLY A 57 16.02 7.87 6.70
N GLN A 58 15.03 8.70 7.02
CA GLN A 58 15.18 9.80 8.00
C GLN A 58 15.34 9.31 9.44
N LEU A 59 14.97 8.07 9.73
CA LEU A 59 15.21 7.40 11.01
C LEU A 59 16.53 6.61 11.04
N GLY A 60 17.31 6.63 9.95
CA GLY A 60 18.62 5.99 9.86
C GLY A 60 18.59 4.53 9.40
N TYR A 61 17.47 4.04 8.87
CA TYR A 61 17.34 2.66 8.35
C TYR A 61 17.51 2.61 6.83
N GLU A 62 18.08 1.50 6.34
CA GLU A 62 18.03 1.10 4.93
C GLU A 62 16.77 0.26 4.69
N VAL A 63 16.02 0.56 3.63
CA VAL A 63 14.77 -0.15 3.30
C VAL A 63 15.00 -1.15 2.18
N GLU A 64 14.79 -2.44 2.48
CA GLU A 64 14.68 -3.52 1.50
C GLU A 64 13.22 -3.76 1.15
N ILE A 65 12.85 -3.56 -0.12
CA ILE A 65 11.49 -3.87 -0.58
C ILE A 65 11.40 -5.34 -0.98
N VAL A 66 10.41 -6.03 -0.42
CA VAL A 66 10.13 -7.45 -0.66
C VAL A 66 8.77 -7.59 -1.34
N VAL A 67 8.72 -8.35 -2.45
CA VAL A 67 7.47 -8.66 -3.18
C VAL A 67 7.21 -10.16 -3.09
N LEU A 68 6.11 -10.57 -2.47
CA LEU A 68 5.79 -11.95 -2.12
C LEU A 68 4.67 -12.59 -2.96
N GLY A 69 4.29 -11.96 -4.07
CA GLY A 69 3.35 -12.49 -5.04
C GLY A 69 1.87 -12.25 -4.75
N ASN A 70 1.45 -12.11 -3.48
CA ASN A 70 0.09 -11.66 -3.12
C ASN A 70 0.06 -11.01 -1.73
N TRP A 71 -0.97 -10.21 -1.50
CA TRP A 71 -1.15 -9.45 -0.27
C TRP A 71 -1.30 -10.31 0.98
N LYS A 72 -2.07 -11.39 0.90
CA LYS A 72 -2.25 -12.31 2.03
C LYS A 72 -0.92 -12.86 2.54
N ARG A 73 0.03 -13.12 1.64
CA ARG A 73 1.36 -13.60 2.01
C ARG A 73 2.20 -12.51 2.68
N CYS A 74 2.12 -11.26 2.22
CA CYS A 74 2.72 -10.13 2.92
C CYS A 74 2.24 -10.03 4.36
N LEU A 75 0.92 -10.06 4.57
CA LEU A 75 0.33 -9.99 5.92
C LEU A 75 0.80 -11.15 6.82
N LEU A 76 0.89 -12.36 6.27
CA LEU A 76 1.38 -13.52 7.01
C LEU A 76 2.85 -13.36 7.42
N ASP A 77 3.71 -12.93 6.50
CA ASP A 77 5.13 -12.77 6.76
C ASP A 77 5.42 -11.66 7.78
N VAL A 78 4.62 -10.58 7.78
CA VAL A 78 4.67 -9.55 8.84
C VAL A 78 4.21 -10.14 10.18
N ALA A 79 3.11 -10.89 10.20
CA ALA A 79 2.60 -11.51 11.42
C ALA A 79 3.61 -12.48 12.06
N GLU A 80 4.42 -13.14 11.23
CA GLU A 80 5.46 -14.08 11.68
C GLU A 80 6.83 -13.40 11.91
N GLY A 81 6.96 -12.10 11.64
CA GLY A 81 8.20 -11.34 11.85
C GLY A 81 9.27 -11.58 10.78
N ARG A 82 8.94 -12.20 9.64
CA ARG A 82 9.85 -12.32 8.50
C ARG A 82 9.97 -11.03 7.70
N VAL A 83 9.03 -10.13 7.87
CA VAL A 83 8.99 -8.77 7.32
C VAL A 83 8.69 -7.82 8.46
N ASP A 84 9.31 -6.65 8.44
CA ASP A 84 9.20 -5.66 9.51
C ASP A 84 7.99 -4.75 9.33
N VAL A 85 7.74 -4.28 8.10
CA VAL A 85 6.83 -3.19 7.79
C VAL A 85 5.94 -3.52 6.60
N VAL A 86 4.69 -3.09 6.68
CA VAL A 86 3.76 -2.94 5.55
C VAL A 86 3.01 -1.62 5.66
N LEU A 87 2.39 -1.15 4.58
CA LEU A 87 1.31 -0.17 4.63
C LEU A 87 -0.02 -0.92 4.52
N ALA A 88 -0.90 -0.72 5.50
CA ALA A 88 -2.17 -1.46 5.56
C ALA A 88 -3.26 -0.67 6.28
N TYR A 89 -4.50 -1.07 6.06
CA TYR A 89 -5.63 -0.66 6.91
C TYR A 89 -5.59 -1.44 8.22
N SER A 90 -5.90 -0.76 9.34
CA SER A 90 -6.01 -1.41 10.63
C SER A 90 -7.31 -2.22 10.71
N THR A 91 -7.19 -3.45 11.22
CA THR A 91 -8.33 -4.29 11.60
C THR A 91 -8.02 -5.00 12.91
N ALA A 92 -9.05 -5.37 13.67
CA ALA A 92 -8.87 -6.09 14.94
C ALA A 92 -8.05 -7.39 14.78
N GLN A 93 -8.13 -8.05 13.63
CA GLN A 93 -7.31 -9.23 13.32
C GLN A 93 -5.84 -8.85 13.10
N ARG A 94 -5.55 -7.82 12.33
CA ARG A 94 -4.19 -7.37 12.01
C ARG A 94 -3.49 -6.80 13.25
N GLU A 95 -4.23 -6.10 14.11
CA GLU A 95 -3.72 -5.53 15.37
C GLU A 95 -3.20 -6.59 16.36
N GLN A 96 -3.61 -7.85 16.23
CA GLN A 96 -3.06 -8.94 17.04
C GLN A 96 -1.57 -9.18 16.76
N SER A 97 -1.10 -8.94 15.55
CA SER A 97 0.27 -9.22 15.11
C SER A 97 1.07 -7.97 14.70
N MET A 98 0.41 -6.82 14.52
CA MET A 98 1.02 -5.58 14.05
C MET A 98 0.69 -4.40 14.97
N LEU A 99 1.58 -3.42 15.01
CA LEU A 99 1.32 -2.09 15.57
C LEU A 99 1.12 -1.12 14.41
N PHE A 100 0.08 -0.31 14.49
CA PHE A 100 -0.24 0.69 13.46
C PHE A 100 0.16 2.08 13.92
N SER A 101 0.67 2.90 12.99
CA SER A 101 0.94 4.30 13.27
C SER A 101 -0.35 5.02 13.68
N SER A 102 -0.26 5.93 14.65
CA SER A 102 -1.37 6.79 15.06
C SER A 102 -1.71 7.81 13.96
N VAL A 103 -0.68 8.25 13.24
CA VAL A 103 -0.80 9.16 12.09
C VAL A 103 -1.07 8.33 10.83
N PRO A 104 -2.14 8.63 10.08
CA PRO A 104 -2.39 7.96 8.80
C PRO A 104 -1.46 8.51 7.70
N VAL A 105 -1.09 7.63 6.77
CA VAL A 105 -0.42 8.03 5.52
C VAL A 105 -1.43 8.64 4.56
N LEU A 106 -2.59 8.00 4.39
CA LEU A 106 -3.58 8.44 3.42
C LEU A 106 -4.99 8.07 3.90
N ARG A 107 -5.95 8.96 3.63
CA ARG A 107 -7.38 8.67 3.74
C ARG A 107 -7.87 8.17 2.38
N GLU A 108 -8.45 6.98 2.36
CA GLU A 108 -8.96 6.35 1.15
C GLU A 108 -10.47 6.12 1.24
N GLU A 109 -11.16 6.34 0.14
CA GLU A 109 -12.55 5.92 -0.04
C GLU A 109 -12.57 4.60 -0.78
N VAL A 110 -13.15 3.58 -0.19
CA VAL A 110 -13.48 2.34 -0.90
C VAL A 110 -14.78 2.55 -1.65
N ALA A 111 -14.78 2.31 -2.95
CA ALA A 111 -15.93 2.43 -3.82
C ALA A 111 -16.35 1.07 -4.39
N LEU A 112 -17.60 0.97 -4.77
CA LEU A 112 -18.09 -0.11 -5.62
C LEU A 112 -17.88 0.30 -7.08
N PHE A 113 -17.18 -0.51 -7.84
CA PHE A 113 -17.10 -0.39 -9.29
C PHE A 113 -18.07 -1.37 -9.93
N ILE A 114 -18.84 -0.89 -10.88
CA ILE A 114 -19.84 -1.64 -11.60
C ILE A 114 -19.70 -1.45 -13.11
N ASN A 115 -20.27 -2.34 -13.88
CA ASN A 115 -20.50 -2.08 -15.30
C ASN A 115 -21.86 -1.35 -15.47
N ARG A 116 -21.85 -0.14 -16.06
CA ARG A 116 -23.08 0.67 -16.25
C ARG A 116 -24.10 -0.02 -17.14
N GLN A 117 -23.69 -1.01 -17.95
CA GLN A 117 -24.61 -1.84 -18.74
C GLN A 117 -25.36 -2.86 -17.87
N HIS A 118 -24.85 -3.14 -16.66
CA HIS A 118 -25.44 -4.02 -15.66
C HIS A 118 -25.46 -3.28 -14.31
N PRO A 119 -26.40 -2.34 -14.13
CA PRO A 119 -26.40 -1.45 -12.98
C PRO A 119 -26.66 -2.21 -11.66
N VAL A 120 -25.92 -1.86 -10.64
CA VAL A 120 -26.10 -2.32 -9.26
C VAL A 120 -26.76 -1.19 -8.47
N LYS A 121 -27.87 -1.50 -7.81
CA LYS A 121 -28.49 -0.58 -6.87
C LYS A 121 -27.80 -0.72 -5.52
N PHE A 122 -27.26 0.37 -4.98
CA PHE A 122 -26.54 0.40 -3.71
C PHE A 122 -26.98 1.59 -2.86
N GLU A 123 -27.91 1.35 -1.93
CA GLU A 123 -28.31 2.29 -0.89
C GLU A 123 -27.76 1.88 0.48
N GLN A 124 -27.67 0.57 0.73
CA GLN A 124 -27.19 -0.04 1.96
C GLN A 124 -26.49 -1.37 1.69
N LEU A 125 -25.72 -1.88 2.65
CA LEU A 125 -24.92 -3.11 2.47
C LEU A 125 -25.77 -4.33 2.08
N GLN A 126 -27.00 -4.42 2.62
CA GLN A 126 -27.91 -5.52 2.36
C GLN A 126 -28.31 -5.64 0.88
N ASP A 127 -28.28 -4.54 0.15
CA ASP A 127 -28.60 -4.56 -1.29
C ASP A 127 -27.63 -5.44 -2.07
N LEU A 128 -26.38 -5.55 -1.60
CA LEU A 128 -25.31 -6.32 -2.26
C LEU A 128 -25.50 -7.85 -2.13
N ALA A 129 -26.37 -8.31 -1.24
CA ALA A 129 -26.62 -9.74 -1.03
C ALA A 129 -27.13 -10.47 -2.30
N HIS A 130 -27.72 -9.73 -3.23
CA HIS A 130 -28.29 -10.27 -4.47
C HIS A 130 -27.36 -10.19 -5.68
N TYR A 131 -26.18 -9.57 -5.52
CA TYR A 131 -25.21 -9.35 -6.58
C TYR A 131 -23.97 -10.20 -6.36
N ARG A 132 -23.31 -10.62 -7.45
CA ARG A 132 -22.03 -11.33 -7.40
C ARG A 132 -20.89 -10.32 -7.28
N GLY A 133 -20.14 -10.41 -6.21
CA GLY A 133 -18.99 -9.53 -5.96
C GLY A 133 -17.65 -10.19 -6.24
N GLY A 134 -16.64 -9.37 -6.58
CA GLY A 134 -15.26 -9.80 -6.69
C GLY A 134 -14.38 -9.07 -5.69
N LEU A 135 -13.62 -9.82 -4.87
CA LEU A 135 -12.73 -9.29 -3.83
C LEU A 135 -11.31 -9.83 -3.97
N LEU A 136 -10.36 -9.18 -3.32
CA LEU A 136 -8.96 -9.62 -3.28
C LEU A 136 -8.68 -10.42 -2.01
N PHE A 137 -7.91 -11.50 -2.16
CA PHE A 137 -7.46 -12.29 -1.02
C PHE A 137 -6.66 -11.44 -0.01
N GLY A 138 -7.11 -11.44 1.24
CA GLY A 138 -6.44 -10.78 2.36
C GLY A 138 -6.79 -9.30 2.54
N GLU A 139 -7.57 -8.71 1.62
CA GLU A 139 -8.05 -7.33 1.78
C GLU A 139 -9.21 -7.23 2.77
N SER A 140 -9.38 -6.03 3.30
CA SER A 140 -10.49 -5.62 4.16
C SER A 140 -11.05 -4.32 3.61
N TYR A 141 -12.35 -4.26 3.52
CA TYR A 141 -13.08 -3.13 2.91
C TYR A 141 -14.01 -2.44 3.92
N GLY A 142 -13.68 -2.57 5.20
CA GLY A 142 -14.41 -2.05 6.33
C GLY A 142 -15.23 -3.12 7.06
N LEU A 143 -15.22 -3.04 8.39
CA LEU A 143 -15.75 -4.07 9.29
C LEU A 143 -17.20 -4.49 8.98
N ALA A 144 -18.06 -3.54 8.62
CA ALA A 144 -19.47 -3.83 8.35
C ALA A 144 -19.61 -4.65 7.05
N PHE A 145 -18.87 -4.28 6.00
CA PHE A 145 -18.85 -5.00 4.73
C PHE A 145 -18.22 -6.38 4.88
N ASP A 146 -17.07 -6.47 5.56
CA ASP A 146 -16.38 -7.73 5.78
C ASP A 146 -17.24 -8.75 6.54
N ARG A 147 -18.03 -8.29 7.53
CA ARG A 147 -19.02 -9.13 8.23
C ARG A 147 -20.14 -9.59 7.31
N MET A 148 -20.64 -8.72 6.46
CA MET A 148 -21.68 -9.08 5.49
C MET A 148 -21.15 -10.13 4.52
N VAL A 149 -19.97 -9.93 3.95
CA VAL A 149 -19.29 -10.87 3.03
C VAL A 149 -19.11 -12.25 3.66
N ALA A 150 -18.73 -12.32 4.93
CA ALA A 150 -18.55 -13.59 5.64
C ALA A 150 -19.83 -14.43 5.78
N GLN A 151 -21.00 -13.82 5.58
CA GLN A 151 -22.33 -14.46 5.68
C GLN A 151 -22.93 -14.81 4.31
N HIS A 152 -22.27 -14.44 3.21
CA HIS A 152 -22.80 -14.58 1.85
C HIS A 152 -21.84 -15.38 0.96
N ASN A 153 -22.39 -16.24 0.10
CA ASN A 153 -21.63 -17.11 -0.80
C ASN A 153 -21.51 -16.56 -2.23
N ASN A 154 -21.92 -15.31 -2.45
CA ASN A 154 -21.94 -14.67 -3.76
C ASN A 154 -20.66 -13.87 -4.07
N ILE A 155 -19.59 -14.11 -3.32
CA ILE A 155 -18.32 -13.41 -3.45
C ILE A 155 -17.26 -14.35 -4.05
N GLU A 156 -16.62 -13.87 -5.12
CA GLU A 156 -15.48 -14.54 -5.73
C GLU A 156 -14.18 -13.87 -5.31
N TRP A 157 -13.23 -14.66 -4.81
CA TRP A 157 -11.94 -14.18 -4.36
C TRP A 157 -10.87 -14.41 -5.43
N VAL A 158 -10.05 -13.41 -5.68
CA VAL A 158 -8.95 -13.46 -6.65
C VAL A 158 -7.67 -12.87 -6.09
N ALA A 159 -6.55 -13.14 -6.80
CA ALA A 159 -5.24 -12.67 -6.38
C ALA A 159 -4.90 -11.25 -6.88
N SER A 160 -5.63 -10.70 -7.88
CA SER A 160 -5.30 -9.38 -8.44
C SER A 160 -6.54 -8.59 -8.88
N SER A 161 -6.46 -7.26 -8.78
CA SER A 161 -7.49 -6.34 -9.30
C SER A 161 -7.73 -6.55 -10.79
N ARG A 162 -6.69 -6.84 -11.58
CA ARG A 162 -6.83 -7.12 -13.02
C ARG A 162 -7.79 -8.27 -13.31
N GLN A 163 -7.76 -9.32 -12.48
CA GLN A 163 -8.69 -10.45 -12.62
C GLN A 163 -10.12 -10.01 -12.33
N ASN A 164 -10.35 -9.22 -11.27
CA ASN A 164 -11.66 -8.70 -10.91
C ASN A 164 -12.22 -7.76 -11.98
N PHE A 165 -11.45 -6.77 -12.42
CA PHE A 165 -11.87 -5.87 -13.50
C PHE A 165 -12.17 -6.66 -14.79
N GLY A 166 -11.34 -7.65 -15.14
CA GLY A 166 -11.61 -8.51 -16.30
C GLY A 166 -12.89 -9.34 -16.19
N LYS A 167 -13.32 -9.75 -15.00
CA LYS A 167 -14.61 -10.40 -14.77
C LYS A 167 -15.77 -9.42 -14.87
N LEU A 168 -15.61 -8.22 -14.28
CA LEU A 168 -16.60 -7.14 -14.29
C LEU A 168 -16.88 -6.67 -15.72
N ILE A 169 -15.86 -6.44 -16.53
CA ILE A 169 -15.97 -6.07 -17.94
C ILE A 169 -16.76 -7.11 -18.73
N ARG A 170 -16.59 -8.41 -18.43
CA ARG A 170 -17.29 -9.51 -19.10
C ARG A 170 -18.67 -9.83 -18.48
N GLY A 171 -19.14 -9.07 -17.50
CA GLY A 171 -20.42 -9.32 -16.81
C GLY A 171 -20.46 -10.65 -16.02
N ARG A 172 -19.30 -11.21 -15.65
CA ARG A 172 -19.24 -12.44 -14.83
C ARG A 172 -19.51 -12.19 -13.37
N ILE A 173 -19.21 -10.98 -12.90
CA ILE A 173 -19.56 -10.46 -11.58
C ILE A 173 -20.23 -9.11 -11.76
N ASP A 174 -20.98 -8.67 -10.77
CA ASP A 174 -21.83 -7.49 -10.85
C ASP A 174 -21.15 -6.27 -10.23
N PHE A 175 -20.26 -6.47 -9.24
CA PHE A 175 -19.47 -5.41 -8.62
C PHE A 175 -18.11 -5.88 -8.16
N ILE A 176 -17.21 -4.94 -7.99
CA ILE A 176 -15.94 -5.11 -7.25
C ILE A 176 -15.78 -3.98 -6.26
N THR A 177 -15.04 -4.21 -5.20
CA THR A 177 -14.60 -3.17 -4.27
C THR A 177 -13.16 -2.80 -4.58
N GLN A 178 -12.88 -1.51 -4.61
CA GLN A 178 -11.54 -0.97 -4.82
C GLN A 178 -11.49 0.44 -4.23
N GLU A 179 -10.33 0.87 -3.76
CA GLU A 179 -10.08 2.27 -3.45
C GLU A 179 -10.39 3.11 -4.69
N ARG A 180 -11.20 4.15 -4.50
CA ARG A 180 -11.74 4.97 -5.59
C ARG A 180 -10.65 5.47 -6.53
N ARG A 181 -9.62 6.13 -5.99
CA ARG A 181 -8.50 6.69 -6.75
C ARG A 181 -7.82 5.64 -7.63
N THR A 182 -7.44 4.53 -7.00
CA THR A 182 -6.77 3.41 -7.69
C THR A 182 -7.66 2.79 -8.75
N GLY A 183 -8.92 2.56 -8.43
CA GLY A 183 -9.87 1.95 -9.36
C GLY A 183 -10.17 2.82 -10.56
N GLU A 184 -10.37 4.13 -10.37
CA GLU A 184 -10.60 5.09 -11.45
C GLU A 184 -9.37 5.16 -12.37
N LEU A 185 -8.16 5.25 -11.80
CA LEU A 185 -6.92 5.24 -12.58
C LEU A 185 -6.72 3.91 -13.32
N TYR A 186 -7.14 2.80 -12.73
CA TYR A 186 -7.08 1.48 -13.36
C TYR A 186 -8.04 1.38 -14.55
N VAL A 187 -9.27 1.88 -14.40
CA VAL A 187 -10.27 1.93 -15.49
C VAL A 187 -9.76 2.72 -16.71
N GLU A 188 -9.05 3.82 -16.50
CA GLU A 188 -8.46 4.62 -17.58
C GLU A 188 -7.47 3.81 -18.45
N THR A 189 -6.89 2.75 -17.92
CA THR A 189 -5.81 1.98 -18.55
C THR A 189 -6.22 0.62 -19.08
N LEU A 190 -7.42 0.13 -18.69
CA LEU A 190 -7.86 -1.21 -19.06
C LEU A 190 -8.66 -1.19 -20.37
N PRO A 191 -8.24 -1.96 -21.39
CA PRO A 191 -9.05 -2.14 -22.60
C PRO A 191 -10.44 -2.71 -22.27
N GLY A 192 -11.48 -2.09 -22.84
CA GLY A 192 -12.87 -2.52 -22.65
C GLY A 192 -13.51 -2.04 -21.35
N ALA A 193 -12.85 -1.19 -20.56
CA ALA A 193 -13.35 -0.69 -19.28
C ALA A 193 -14.18 0.62 -19.42
N GLN A 194 -14.51 1.08 -20.62
CA GLN A 194 -15.24 2.34 -20.85
C GLN A 194 -16.61 2.40 -20.16
N ASP A 195 -17.20 1.25 -19.85
CA ASP A 195 -18.47 1.14 -19.13
C ASP A 195 -18.32 0.83 -17.64
N ILE A 196 -17.10 0.71 -17.16
CA ILE A 196 -16.86 0.53 -15.73
C ILE A 196 -16.80 1.88 -15.04
N VAL A 197 -17.58 2.01 -13.97
CA VAL A 197 -17.68 3.26 -13.20
C VAL A 197 -17.70 2.97 -11.71
N ALA A 198 -17.14 3.88 -10.92
CA ALA A 198 -17.33 3.90 -9.48
C ALA A 198 -18.72 4.46 -9.14
N LEU A 199 -19.44 3.82 -8.21
CA LEU A 199 -20.65 4.40 -7.66
C LEU A 199 -20.29 5.64 -6.82
N PRO A 200 -21.15 6.70 -6.84
CA PRO A 200 -20.88 7.94 -6.09
C PRO A 200 -20.77 7.69 -4.59
N LYS A 201 -21.65 6.83 -4.04
CA LYS A 201 -21.66 6.47 -2.63
C LYS A 201 -20.48 5.58 -2.31
N ALA A 202 -19.61 6.01 -1.39
CA ALA A 202 -18.54 5.18 -0.87
C ALA A 202 -19.10 4.01 -0.07
N LEU A 203 -18.49 2.84 -0.20
CA LEU A 203 -18.77 1.66 0.61
C LEU A 203 -18.25 1.88 2.04
N SER A 204 -17.03 2.37 2.15
CA SER A 204 -16.37 2.73 3.41
C SER A 204 -15.31 3.81 3.19
N VAL A 205 -14.84 4.35 4.29
CA VAL A 205 -13.65 5.21 4.34
C VAL A 205 -12.67 4.55 5.28
N ASP A 206 -11.44 4.40 4.84
CA ASP A 206 -10.38 3.81 5.65
C ASP A 206 -9.09 4.65 5.59
N TYR A 207 -8.14 4.31 6.45
CA TYR A 207 -6.89 5.05 6.60
C TYR A 207 -5.71 4.11 6.40
N LEU A 208 -4.97 4.31 5.30
CA LEU A 208 -3.71 3.62 5.08
C LEU A 208 -2.69 4.07 6.11
N ARG A 209 -2.09 3.13 6.83
CA ARG A 209 -1.17 3.39 7.93
C ARG A 209 0.11 2.58 7.77
N VAL A 210 1.19 3.07 8.36
CA VAL A 210 2.38 2.25 8.58
C VAL A 210 2.05 1.20 9.64
N ALA A 211 2.27 -0.05 9.30
CA ALA A 211 2.08 -1.19 10.21
C ALA A 211 3.42 -1.90 10.41
N VAL A 212 3.82 -2.06 11.67
CA VAL A 212 5.06 -2.70 12.08
C VAL A 212 4.75 -4.04 12.75
N SER A 213 5.47 -5.08 12.37
CA SER A 213 5.37 -6.38 13.03
C SER A 213 5.65 -6.24 14.54
N ARG A 214 4.78 -6.82 15.39
CA ARG A 214 5.05 -6.88 16.84
C ARG A 214 6.29 -7.69 17.19
N ARG A 215 6.77 -8.52 16.25
CA ARG A 215 8.00 -9.33 16.40
C ARG A 215 9.24 -8.61 15.90
N SER A 216 9.10 -7.50 15.21
CA SER A 216 10.24 -6.67 14.77
C SER A 216 10.76 -5.81 15.92
N PRO A 217 12.09 -5.60 16.02
CA PRO A 217 12.67 -4.62 16.93
C PRO A 217 12.11 -3.20 16.72
N LEU A 218 11.64 -2.87 15.52
CA LEU A 218 10.99 -1.60 15.19
C LEU A 218 9.74 -1.33 16.02
N SER A 219 9.10 -2.36 16.58
CA SER A 219 7.90 -2.20 17.42
C SER A 219 8.13 -1.28 18.63
N ALA A 220 9.35 -1.25 19.16
CA ALA A 220 9.75 -0.35 20.24
C ALA A 220 9.92 1.13 19.77
N HIS A 221 10.01 1.35 18.46
CA HIS A 221 10.27 2.66 17.85
C HIS A 221 8.98 3.33 17.30
N MET A 222 7.80 2.78 17.59
CA MET A 222 6.53 3.35 17.11
C MET A 222 6.35 4.84 17.45
N PRO A 223 6.72 5.35 18.64
CA PRO A 223 6.62 6.78 18.91
C PRO A 223 7.50 7.65 18.00
N GLN A 224 8.70 7.17 17.63
CA GLN A 224 9.59 7.88 16.70
C GLN A 224 9.06 7.83 15.28
N ILE A 225 8.50 6.67 14.87
CA ILE A 225 7.83 6.49 13.56
C ILE A 225 6.65 7.46 13.45
N ASP A 226 5.78 7.53 14.45
CA ASP A 226 4.64 8.45 14.49
C ASP A 226 5.07 9.91 14.42
N ALA A 227 6.07 10.30 15.23
CA ALA A 227 6.58 11.66 15.24
C ALA A 227 7.20 12.04 13.89
N GLN A 228 7.92 11.13 13.22
CA GLN A 228 8.51 11.39 11.91
C GLN A 228 7.43 11.45 10.83
N LEU A 229 6.45 10.54 10.86
CA LEU A 229 5.34 10.54 9.92
C LEU A 229 4.50 11.82 10.05
N GLN A 230 4.28 12.30 11.29
CA GLN A 230 3.60 13.59 11.52
C GLN A 230 4.37 14.75 10.88
N ARG A 231 5.70 14.80 11.02
CA ARG A 231 6.52 15.82 10.34
C ARG A 231 6.37 15.77 8.82
N MET A 232 6.33 14.59 8.22
CA MET A 232 6.11 14.42 6.78
C MET A 232 4.72 14.90 6.34
N VAL A 233 3.69 14.64 7.16
CA VAL A 233 2.33 15.16 6.91
C VAL A 233 2.30 16.68 6.98
N ASP A 234 2.84 17.25 8.05
CA ASP A 234 2.85 18.71 8.28
C ASP A 234 3.66 19.46 7.21
N ALA A 235 4.73 18.84 6.69
CA ALA A 235 5.54 19.37 5.60
C ALA A 235 4.88 19.22 4.21
N GLY A 236 3.75 18.49 4.10
CA GLY A 236 3.09 18.22 2.82
C GLY A 236 3.80 17.14 1.98
N ASP A 237 4.76 16.43 2.53
CA ASP A 237 5.53 15.40 1.81
C ASP A 237 4.62 14.28 1.28
N ILE A 238 3.64 13.85 2.06
CA ILE A 238 2.72 12.77 1.64
C ILE A 238 1.94 13.18 0.39
N GLN A 239 1.40 14.40 0.37
CA GLN A 239 0.65 14.90 -0.80
C GLN A 239 1.56 15.10 -2.01
N ARG A 240 2.77 15.61 -1.80
CA ARG A 240 3.78 15.75 -2.86
C ARG A 240 4.13 14.39 -3.47
N LEU A 241 4.45 13.39 -2.65
CA LEU A 241 4.79 12.03 -3.11
C LEU A 241 3.62 11.36 -3.83
N LEU A 242 2.38 11.61 -3.40
CA LEU A 242 1.18 11.10 -4.07
C LEU A 242 1.05 11.72 -5.47
N ASN A 243 1.15 13.04 -5.58
CA ASN A 243 1.04 13.76 -6.86
C ASN A 243 2.15 13.33 -7.84
N GLU A 244 3.39 13.20 -7.35
CA GLU A 244 4.52 12.69 -8.14
C GLU A 244 4.25 11.26 -8.64
N SER A 245 3.70 10.41 -7.78
CA SER A 245 3.35 9.03 -8.12
C SER A 245 2.26 8.95 -9.20
N GLU A 246 1.23 9.79 -9.12
CA GLU A 246 0.18 9.88 -10.13
C GLU A 246 0.75 10.30 -11.50
N VAL A 247 1.59 11.32 -11.52
CA VAL A 247 2.24 11.80 -12.77
C VAL A 247 3.09 10.70 -13.39
N ILE A 248 3.98 10.08 -12.60
CA ILE A 248 4.87 9.02 -13.08
C ILE A 248 4.06 7.84 -13.64
N TYR A 249 2.96 7.45 -12.99
CA TYR A 249 2.14 6.36 -13.47
C TYR A 249 1.44 6.71 -14.78
N ARG A 250 0.82 7.92 -14.88
CA ARG A 250 0.18 8.39 -16.10
C ARG A 250 1.15 8.47 -17.27
N ASP A 251 2.36 8.96 -17.03
CA ASP A 251 3.41 9.02 -18.06
C ASP A 251 3.78 7.60 -18.52
N MET A 252 3.94 6.66 -17.59
CA MET A 252 4.28 5.28 -17.91
C MET A 252 3.23 4.58 -18.79
N ILE A 253 1.94 4.79 -18.51
CA ILE A 253 0.86 4.15 -19.29
C ILE A 253 0.63 4.82 -20.65
N ASN A 254 1.01 6.08 -20.80
CA ASN A 254 0.89 6.83 -22.06
C ASN A 254 2.10 6.63 -22.98
N LEU A 255 3.15 5.94 -22.54
CA LEU A 255 4.27 5.59 -23.41
C LEU A 255 3.83 4.57 -24.47
N PRO A 256 4.27 4.71 -25.72
CA PRO A 256 3.97 3.74 -26.78
C PRO A 256 4.54 2.36 -26.39
N ALA A 257 3.81 1.31 -26.72
CA ALA A 257 4.11 -0.08 -26.34
C ALA A 257 5.56 -0.55 -26.67
N ASN A 258 6.23 0.14 -27.59
CA ASN A 258 7.62 -0.17 -27.98
C ASN A 258 8.67 0.45 -27.05
N ALA A 259 8.27 1.22 -26.04
CA ALA A 259 9.15 1.86 -25.07
C ALA A 259 9.04 1.22 -23.65
N GLN A 260 8.18 0.22 -23.51
CA GLN A 260 7.99 -0.59 -22.31
C GLN A 260 8.74 -1.93 -22.48
#